data_04b5d3f3127d9a802b975dae3772f6c5
#
_entry.id   04b5d3f3127d9a802b975dae3772f6c5
#
_cell.length_a   1.000
_cell.length_b   1.000
_cell.length_c   1.000
_cell.angle_alpha   90.00
_cell.angle_beta   90.00
_cell.angle_gamma   90.00
#
_symmetry.space_group_name_H-M   'P 1'
#
loop_
_entity.id
_entity.type
_entity.pdbx_description
1 polymer ?
#
loop_
_entity_poly.entity_id
_entity_poly.type
_entity_poly.pdbx_seq_one_letter_code
_entity_poly.pdbx_strand_id
1 'polypeptide(L)'
;TPLVTLAHQDDRYYVNYTEDVLAAAKKCRHPLIIFTDYNELRNGKTVTTNRLLKVKRLLLTPLKLTCFWKNRFVRRRILSIGSAICCPAVTLVKENLDSFSFKNNMKSNIDWQAWEEISRRKGEFAYTARAGMEHRIHQESTTSELIEENGRRAEDLYMFRKFWPGWVAKMIEKVYQKSEESNEV
;
A
#
# COMPACT_ATOMS: atom_id res chain seq x y z
N THR A 1 -22.34 4.87 -4.22
CA THR A 1 -21.28 4.71 -5.23
C THR A 1 -20.55 3.40 -4.97
N PRO A 2 -20.43 2.50 -5.96
CA PRO A 2 -19.76 1.20 -5.76
C PRO A 2 -18.23 1.34 -5.56
N LEU A 3 -17.63 2.38 -6.13
CA LEU A 3 -16.19 2.67 -6.05
C LEU A 3 -15.94 3.83 -5.09
N VAL A 4 -15.03 3.65 -4.13
CA VAL A 4 -14.68 4.64 -3.12
C VAL A 4 -13.16 4.76 -3.01
N THR A 5 -12.63 5.96 -3.21
CA THR A 5 -11.22 6.29 -2.98
C THR A 5 -11.11 7.17 -1.74
N LEU A 6 -10.22 6.82 -0.82
CA LEU A 6 -9.91 7.61 0.37
C LEU A 6 -8.80 8.60 0.02
N ALA A 7 -9.18 9.72 -0.57
CA ALA A 7 -8.24 10.77 -0.91
C ALA A 7 -7.77 11.50 0.36
N HIS A 8 -6.46 11.64 0.53
CA HIS A 8 -5.91 12.53 1.53
C HIS A 8 -5.95 13.96 1.01
N GLN A 9 -6.20 14.94 1.89
CA GLN A 9 -6.44 16.33 1.51
C GLN A 9 -5.21 17.04 0.92
N ASP A 10 -4.02 16.51 1.15
CA ASP A 10 -2.72 17.06 0.77
C ASP A 10 -2.09 16.36 -0.45
N ASP A 11 -2.69 15.28 -0.92
CA ASP A 11 -2.25 14.54 -2.09
C ASP A 11 -2.77 15.16 -3.40
N ARG A 12 -2.12 14.84 -4.51
CA ARG A 12 -2.50 15.34 -5.85
C ARG A 12 -2.78 14.20 -6.78
N TYR A 13 -3.99 14.16 -7.38
CA TYR A 13 -4.36 13.16 -8.37
C TYR A 13 -4.10 13.67 -9.78
N TYR A 14 -3.57 12.79 -10.64
CA TYR A 14 -3.42 13.06 -12.05
C TYR A 14 -4.76 12.89 -12.78
N VAL A 15 -4.90 13.57 -13.90
CA VAL A 15 -6.13 13.52 -14.72
C VAL A 15 -6.49 12.12 -15.21
N ASN A 16 -5.51 11.23 -15.33
CA ASN A 16 -5.69 9.85 -15.76
C ASN A 16 -6.17 8.89 -14.65
N TYR A 17 -6.21 9.32 -13.37
CA TYR A 17 -6.48 8.40 -12.25
C TYR A 17 -7.81 7.66 -12.43
N THR A 18 -8.90 8.40 -12.65
CA THR A 18 -10.24 7.81 -12.78
C THR A 18 -10.35 6.90 -14.01
N GLU A 19 -9.77 7.32 -15.14
CA GLU A 19 -9.75 6.53 -16.36
C GLU A 19 -9.02 5.20 -16.15
N ASP A 20 -7.83 5.24 -15.54
CA ASP A 20 -7.01 4.05 -15.26
C ASP A 20 -7.72 3.08 -14.30
N VAL A 21 -8.38 3.61 -13.25
CA VAL A 21 -9.17 2.81 -12.31
C VAL A 21 -10.34 2.12 -13.03
N LEU A 22 -11.11 2.86 -13.84
CA LEU A 22 -12.26 2.30 -14.57
C LEU A 22 -11.81 1.30 -15.63
N ALA A 23 -10.69 1.55 -16.32
CA ALA A 23 -10.14 0.61 -17.30
C ALA A 23 -9.66 -0.69 -16.64
N ALA A 24 -9.07 -0.61 -15.45
CA ALA A 24 -8.69 -1.78 -14.67
C ALA A 24 -9.92 -2.55 -14.15
N ALA A 25 -10.96 -1.85 -13.66
CA ALA A 25 -12.21 -2.43 -13.20
C ALA A 25 -12.87 -3.31 -14.29
N LYS A 26 -12.91 -2.82 -15.53
CA LYS A 26 -13.48 -3.54 -16.67
C LYS A 26 -12.79 -4.87 -16.99
N LYS A 27 -11.54 -5.06 -16.54
CA LYS A 27 -10.76 -6.31 -16.73
C LYS A 27 -11.02 -7.33 -15.62
N CYS A 28 -11.68 -6.93 -14.54
CA CYS A 28 -11.96 -7.78 -13.39
C CYS A 28 -13.36 -8.37 -13.45
N ARG A 29 -13.51 -9.56 -12.86
CA ARG A 29 -14.82 -10.17 -12.63
C ARG A 29 -15.36 -9.85 -11.23
N HIS A 30 -14.46 -9.78 -10.25
CA HIS A 30 -14.79 -9.54 -8.84
C HIS A 30 -13.68 -8.73 -8.16
N PRO A 31 -13.49 -7.45 -8.55
CA PRO A 31 -12.44 -6.63 -7.97
C PRO A 31 -12.74 -6.32 -6.51
N LEU A 32 -11.74 -6.45 -5.63
CA LEU A 32 -11.82 -6.04 -4.23
C LEU A 32 -11.26 -4.63 -4.06
N ILE A 33 -10.04 -4.44 -4.59
CA ILE A 33 -9.39 -3.15 -4.66
C ILE A 33 -8.80 -2.94 -6.06
N ILE A 34 -8.75 -1.70 -6.49
CA ILE A 34 -8.12 -1.26 -7.72
C ILE A 34 -7.16 -0.14 -7.32
N PHE A 35 -5.91 -0.21 -7.74
CA PHE A 35 -4.96 0.80 -7.37
C PHE A 35 -3.96 1.12 -8.48
N THR A 36 -3.45 2.34 -8.44
CA THR A 36 -2.44 2.82 -9.38
C THR A 36 -1.06 2.81 -8.74
N ASP A 37 -0.01 2.92 -9.56
CA ASP A 37 1.28 3.38 -9.08
C ASP A 37 1.18 4.85 -8.66
N TYR A 38 2.22 5.37 -7.99
CA TYR A 38 2.25 6.74 -7.51
C TYR A 38 3.67 7.32 -7.59
N ASN A 39 3.74 8.63 -7.54
CA ASN A 39 4.97 9.39 -7.33
C ASN A 39 4.93 10.03 -5.94
N GLU A 40 6.06 10.53 -5.46
CA GLU A 40 6.12 11.31 -4.23
C GLU A 40 6.19 12.80 -4.55
N LEU A 41 5.55 13.62 -3.72
CA LEU A 41 5.66 15.06 -3.75
C LEU A 41 6.49 15.50 -2.54
N ARG A 42 7.77 15.85 -2.76
CA ARG A 42 8.70 16.27 -1.71
C ARG A 42 9.10 17.73 -1.95
N ASN A 43 8.88 18.60 -0.96
CA ASN A 43 9.23 20.03 -1.07
C ASN A 43 8.71 20.69 -2.36
N GLY A 44 7.46 20.34 -2.76
CA GLY A 44 6.83 20.87 -3.97
C GLY A 44 7.36 20.28 -5.29
N LYS A 45 8.29 19.35 -5.26
CA LYS A 45 8.86 18.68 -6.45
C LYS A 45 8.37 17.23 -6.55
N THR A 46 8.00 16.83 -7.76
CA THR A 46 7.63 15.44 -8.07
C THR A 46 8.88 14.56 -8.11
N VAL A 47 8.88 13.52 -7.28
CA VAL A 47 9.92 12.47 -7.25
C VAL A 47 9.31 11.21 -7.86
N THR A 48 9.74 10.90 -9.07
CA THR A 48 9.25 9.74 -9.83
C THR A 48 9.98 8.44 -9.48
N THR A 49 11.16 8.53 -8.87
CA THR A 49 11.97 7.37 -8.51
C THR A 49 12.88 7.68 -7.34
N ASN A 50 12.90 6.78 -6.37
CA ASN A 50 13.88 6.69 -5.29
C ASN A 50 14.03 5.21 -4.89
N ARG A 51 14.85 4.92 -3.88
CA ARG A 51 15.08 3.54 -3.40
C ARG A 51 13.78 2.87 -2.95
N LEU A 52 12.97 3.57 -2.16
CA LEU A 52 11.71 3.05 -1.63
C LEU A 52 10.70 2.75 -2.75
N LEU A 53 10.48 3.69 -3.67
CA LEU A 53 9.59 3.50 -4.81
C LEU A 53 10.05 2.33 -5.70
N LYS A 54 11.36 2.17 -5.92
CA LYS A 54 11.90 1.03 -6.67
C LYS A 54 11.58 -0.30 -5.99
N VAL A 55 11.75 -0.39 -4.67
CA VAL A 55 11.43 -1.60 -3.90
C VAL A 55 9.93 -1.90 -3.96
N LYS A 56 9.08 -0.91 -3.73
CA LYS A 56 7.62 -1.08 -3.83
C LYS A 56 7.17 -1.54 -5.21
N ARG A 57 7.69 -0.91 -6.28
CA ARG A 57 7.40 -1.30 -7.67
C ARG A 57 7.90 -2.70 -8.02
N LEU A 58 9.05 -3.10 -7.47
CA LEU A 58 9.57 -4.47 -7.62
C LEU A 58 8.62 -5.48 -6.99
N LEU A 59 8.12 -5.21 -5.77
CA LEU A 59 7.16 -6.07 -5.10
C LEU A 59 5.85 -6.18 -5.90
N LEU A 60 5.40 -5.10 -6.51
CA LEU A 60 4.16 -5.05 -7.30
C LEU A 60 4.32 -5.62 -8.72
N THR A 61 5.55 -5.95 -9.15
CA THR A 61 5.82 -6.46 -10.52
C THR A 61 4.93 -7.63 -10.94
N PRO A 62 4.62 -8.63 -10.10
CA PRO A 62 3.72 -9.72 -10.52
C PRO A 62 2.32 -9.23 -10.91
N LEU A 63 1.82 -8.18 -10.26
CA LEU A 63 0.48 -7.63 -10.53
C LEU A 63 0.40 -6.82 -11.84
N LYS A 64 1.52 -6.60 -12.55
CA LYS A 64 1.47 -6.06 -13.93
C LYS A 64 0.79 -7.04 -14.88
N LEU A 65 0.76 -8.32 -14.52
CA LEU A 65 0.05 -9.37 -15.27
C LEU A 65 -1.31 -9.65 -14.62
N THR A 66 -2.39 -9.43 -15.36
CA THR A 66 -3.77 -9.55 -14.88
C THR A 66 -4.11 -10.95 -14.36
N CYS A 67 -3.44 -11.99 -14.86
CA CYS A 67 -3.64 -13.37 -14.39
C CYS A 67 -3.29 -13.56 -12.90
N PHE A 68 -2.43 -12.71 -12.32
CA PHE A 68 -2.08 -12.75 -10.91
C PHE A 68 -3.01 -11.95 -10.00
N TRP A 69 -3.90 -11.12 -10.54
CA TRP A 69 -4.82 -10.30 -9.74
C TRP A 69 -5.72 -11.13 -8.82
N LYS A 70 -6.17 -12.29 -9.29
CA LYS A 70 -6.98 -13.26 -8.51
C LYS A 70 -6.14 -14.21 -7.64
N ASN A 71 -4.82 -14.23 -7.83
CA ASN A 71 -3.97 -15.19 -7.13
C ASN A 71 -3.72 -14.73 -5.70
N ARG A 72 -4.32 -15.42 -4.72
CA ARG A 72 -4.25 -15.13 -3.31
C ARG A 72 -2.82 -15.20 -2.74
N PHE A 73 -2.03 -16.16 -3.21
CA PHE A 73 -0.65 -16.30 -2.78
C PHE A 73 0.19 -15.08 -3.21
N VAL A 74 0.05 -14.65 -4.48
CA VAL A 74 0.75 -13.46 -4.99
C VAL A 74 0.34 -12.21 -4.22
N ARG A 75 -0.97 -11.97 -4.05
CA ARG A 75 -1.49 -10.82 -3.27
C ARG A 75 -0.94 -10.77 -1.86
N ARG A 76 -0.78 -11.92 -1.21
CA ARG A 76 -0.19 -11.99 0.12
C ARG A 76 1.33 -11.77 0.10
N ARG A 77 2.03 -12.28 -0.91
CA ARG A 77 3.48 -12.12 -1.01
C ARG A 77 3.94 -10.70 -1.26
N ILE A 78 3.22 -9.92 -2.05
CA ILE A 78 3.55 -8.51 -2.25
C ILE A 78 3.42 -7.65 -0.97
N LEU A 79 2.66 -8.13 0.01
CA LEU A 79 2.45 -7.48 1.31
C LEU A 79 3.35 -8.06 2.42
N SER A 80 4.14 -9.09 2.13
CA SER A 80 4.79 -9.88 3.18
C SER A 80 6.09 -9.28 3.72
N ILE A 81 6.64 -8.27 3.07
CA ILE A 81 7.89 -7.60 3.46
C ILE A 81 7.75 -6.08 3.56
N GLY A 82 6.53 -5.58 3.65
CA GLY A 82 6.20 -4.17 3.82
C GLY A 82 4.91 -3.78 3.12
N SER A 83 4.38 -2.60 3.42
CA SER A 83 3.23 -2.03 2.71
C SER A 83 3.66 -1.48 1.35
N ALA A 84 3.49 -2.30 0.30
CA ALA A 84 3.81 -1.88 -1.06
C ALA A 84 2.72 -1.02 -1.70
N ILE A 85 1.50 -1.04 -1.16
CA ILE A 85 0.31 -0.37 -1.71
C ILE A 85 0.10 0.94 -0.96
N CYS A 86 0.14 2.06 -1.67
CA CYS A 86 -0.10 3.39 -1.11
C CYS A 86 -1.61 3.59 -0.88
N CYS A 87 -2.01 3.93 0.35
CA CYS A 87 -3.41 4.05 0.74
C CYS A 87 -4.24 4.98 -0.16
N PRO A 88 -3.85 6.23 -0.39
CA PRO A 88 -4.64 7.15 -1.22
C PRO A 88 -4.67 6.75 -2.72
N ALA A 89 -3.77 5.87 -3.17
CA ALA A 89 -3.83 5.35 -4.55
C ALA A 89 -4.87 4.23 -4.74
N VAL A 90 -5.56 3.81 -3.66
CA VAL A 90 -6.49 2.68 -3.69
C VAL A 90 -7.93 3.14 -3.83
N THR A 91 -8.64 2.50 -4.76
CA THR A 91 -10.10 2.54 -4.89
C THR A 91 -10.67 1.21 -4.39
N LEU A 92 -11.50 1.27 -3.36
CA LEU A 92 -12.25 0.15 -2.81
C LEU A 92 -13.49 -0.12 -3.65
N VAL A 93 -13.80 -1.40 -3.89
CA VAL A 93 -15.05 -1.82 -4.52
C VAL A 93 -16.02 -2.25 -3.43
N LYS A 94 -16.80 -1.29 -2.93
CA LYS A 94 -17.61 -1.45 -1.70
C LYS A 94 -18.56 -2.63 -1.74
N GLU A 95 -19.20 -2.90 -2.88
CA GLU A 95 -20.15 -4.00 -3.05
C GLU A 95 -19.50 -5.40 -2.93
N ASN A 96 -18.18 -5.50 -3.13
CA ASN A 96 -17.43 -6.74 -3.01
C ASN A 96 -16.69 -6.87 -1.66
N LEU A 97 -16.85 -5.88 -0.79
CA LEU A 97 -16.19 -5.78 0.51
C LEU A 97 -17.18 -5.81 1.68
N ASP A 98 -18.20 -6.65 1.57
CA ASP A 98 -19.21 -6.82 2.62
C ASP A 98 -18.57 -7.00 4.00
N SER A 99 -19.11 -6.28 4.99
CA SER A 99 -18.64 -6.31 6.38
C SER A 99 -17.16 -5.91 6.57
N PHE A 100 -16.53 -5.27 5.58
CA PHE A 100 -15.19 -4.73 5.74
C PHE A 100 -15.25 -3.34 6.38
N SER A 101 -14.39 -3.13 7.36
CA SER A 101 -14.11 -1.81 7.94
C SER A 101 -12.63 -1.71 8.30
N PHE A 102 -12.07 -0.52 8.17
CA PHE A 102 -10.74 -0.24 8.70
C PHE A 102 -10.76 -0.39 10.23
N LYS A 103 -9.72 -1.02 10.78
CA LYS A 103 -9.56 -1.18 12.22
C LYS A 103 -8.76 0.01 12.76
N ASN A 104 -9.12 0.48 13.94
CA ASN A 104 -8.45 1.59 14.61
C ASN A 104 -7.52 1.13 15.75
N ASN A 105 -7.03 -0.10 15.68
CA ASN A 105 -6.15 -0.70 16.69
C ASN A 105 -4.66 -0.50 16.40
N MET A 106 -4.34 0.21 15.33
CA MET A 106 -3.00 0.63 14.93
C MET A 106 -2.98 2.12 14.62
N LYS A 107 -1.81 2.76 14.70
CA LYS A 107 -1.62 4.17 14.34
C LYS A 107 -1.02 4.31 12.93
N SER A 108 0.00 3.50 12.63
CA SER A 108 0.80 3.62 11.42
C SER A 108 0.43 2.64 10.32
N ASN A 109 0.05 1.39 10.66
CA ASN A 109 -0.14 0.29 9.72
C ASN A 109 -1.61 -0.08 9.46
N ILE A 110 -2.53 0.88 9.58
CA ILE A 110 -3.98 0.69 9.37
C ILE A 110 -4.25 0.20 7.95
N ASP A 111 -3.61 0.83 6.97
CA ASP A 111 -3.74 0.51 5.54
C ASP A 111 -3.15 -0.87 5.23
N TRP A 112 -1.94 -1.17 5.73
CA TRP A 112 -1.32 -2.47 5.53
C TRP A 112 -2.15 -3.60 6.14
N GLN A 113 -2.72 -3.38 7.33
CA GLN A 113 -3.63 -4.33 7.96
C GLN A 113 -4.89 -4.53 7.11
N ALA A 114 -5.45 -3.46 6.56
CA ALA A 114 -6.61 -3.53 5.67
C ALA A 114 -6.30 -4.34 4.40
N TRP A 115 -5.18 -4.06 3.74
CA TRP A 115 -4.79 -4.81 2.53
C TRP A 115 -4.50 -6.28 2.82
N GLU A 116 -3.90 -6.59 3.97
CA GLU A 116 -3.69 -7.97 4.41
C GLU A 116 -5.01 -8.70 4.59
N GLU A 117 -5.99 -8.11 5.27
CA GLU A 117 -7.31 -8.68 5.49
C GLU A 117 -8.05 -8.90 4.15
N ILE A 118 -8.10 -7.88 3.30
CA ILE A 118 -8.76 -7.96 2.00
C ILE A 118 -8.05 -9.00 1.10
N SER A 119 -6.71 -9.15 1.20
CA SER A 119 -5.97 -10.11 0.40
C SER A 119 -6.37 -11.57 0.62
N ARG A 120 -7.01 -11.88 1.76
CA ARG A 120 -7.52 -13.22 2.10
C ARG A 120 -8.85 -13.54 1.45
N ARG A 121 -9.61 -12.53 1.00
CA ARG A 121 -10.94 -12.70 0.41
C ARG A 121 -10.87 -13.27 -1.00
N LYS A 122 -11.95 -13.87 -1.48
CA LYS A 122 -12.10 -14.19 -2.92
C LYS A 122 -12.24 -12.90 -3.70
N GLY A 123 -11.53 -12.78 -4.83
CA GLY A 123 -11.60 -11.62 -5.71
C GLY A 123 -10.24 -11.20 -6.22
N GLU A 124 -10.11 -9.97 -6.67
CA GLU A 124 -8.99 -9.49 -7.46
C GLU A 124 -8.40 -8.20 -6.86
N PHE A 125 -7.06 -8.08 -6.93
CA PHE A 125 -6.30 -6.86 -6.69
C PHE A 125 -5.86 -6.32 -8.04
N ALA A 126 -6.59 -5.38 -8.59
CA ALA A 126 -6.26 -4.79 -9.88
C ALA A 126 -5.20 -3.70 -9.72
N TYR A 127 -4.13 -3.79 -10.49
CA TYR A 127 -3.02 -2.85 -10.43
C TYR A 127 -2.74 -2.22 -11.79
N THR A 128 -2.61 -0.90 -11.81
CA THR A 128 -2.13 -0.13 -12.95
C THR A 128 -0.76 0.44 -12.66
N ALA A 129 0.25 0.03 -13.44
CA ALA A 129 1.64 0.47 -13.25
C ALA A 129 1.90 1.94 -13.70
N ARG A 130 0.89 2.62 -14.23
CA ARG A 130 0.92 4.06 -14.51
C ARG A 130 0.65 4.82 -13.22
N ALA A 131 1.45 5.84 -12.92
CA ALA A 131 1.21 6.70 -11.77
C ALA A 131 -0.10 7.46 -11.93
N GLY A 132 -1.00 7.32 -10.96
CA GLY A 132 -2.29 8.01 -10.93
C GLY A 132 -2.32 9.20 -9.99
N MET A 133 -1.31 9.32 -9.10
CA MET A 133 -1.27 10.38 -8.10
C MET A 133 0.16 10.69 -7.61
N GLU A 134 0.27 11.77 -6.86
CA GLU A 134 1.44 12.13 -6.07
C GLU A 134 1.07 12.11 -4.58
N HIS A 135 1.80 11.30 -3.82
CA HIS A 135 1.69 11.26 -2.37
C HIS A 135 2.64 12.26 -1.74
N ARG A 136 2.12 13.19 -0.93
CA ARG A 136 2.92 14.20 -0.27
C ARG A 136 3.67 13.62 0.92
N ILE A 137 4.98 13.87 0.94
CA ILE A 137 5.84 13.54 2.07
C ILE A 137 6.15 14.82 2.83
N HIS A 138 5.72 14.90 4.07
CA HIS A 138 5.99 16.00 4.98
C HIS A 138 7.30 15.75 5.73
N GLN A 139 8.10 16.81 5.90
CA GLN A 139 9.34 16.78 6.69
C GLN A 139 9.12 17.18 8.17
N GLU A 140 7.91 17.61 8.50
CA GLU A 140 7.62 18.18 9.81
C GLU A 140 7.03 17.13 10.77
N SER A 141 7.87 16.37 11.44
CA SER A 141 7.50 15.81 12.74
C SER A 141 8.61 15.02 13.47
N THR A 142 9.77 15.60 13.61
CA THR A 142 10.90 14.93 14.31
C THR A 142 10.67 14.69 15.80
N THR A 143 9.80 15.45 16.47
CA THR A 143 9.58 15.29 17.93
C THR A 143 8.44 14.30 18.25
N SER A 144 7.45 14.17 17.38
CA SER A 144 6.40 13.14 17.48
C SER A 144 6.92 11.76 17.05
N GLU A 145 7.91 11.73 16.16
CA GLU A 145 8.49 10.53 15.57
C GLU A 145 9.14 9.59 16.58
N LEU A 146 9.89 10.09 17.55
CA LEU A 146 10.60 9.25 18.53
C LEU A 146 9.67 8.45 19.46
N ILE A 147 8.48 8.98 19.78
CA ILE A 147 7.48 8.26 20.59
C ILE A 147 6.66 7.31 19.68
N GLU A 148 6.47 7.70 18.43
CA GLU A 148 5.79 6.89 17.41
C GLU A 148 6.66 5.74 16.88
N GLU A 149 7.99 5.88 16.82
CA GLU A 149 8.91 4.85 16.34
C GLU A 149 8.80 3.51 17.10
N ASN A 150 8.75 3.53 18.41
CA ASN A 150 8.59 2.28 19.18
C ASN A 150 7.21 1.64 18.97
N GLY A 151 6.17 2.45 18.81
CA GLY A 151 4.82 1.98 18.47
C GLY A 151 4.79 1.39 17.06
N ARG A 152 5.38 2.08 16.09
CA ARG A 152 5.48 1.64 14.70
C ARG A 152 6.23 0.32 14.56
N ARG A 153 7.37 0.16 15.24
CA ARG A 153 8.14 -1.10 15.27
C ARG A 153 7.31 -2.29 15.76
N ALA A 154 6.54 -2.08 16.81
CA ALA A 154 5.65 -3.12 17.33
C ALA A 154 4.55 -3.50 16.31
N GLU A 155 3.98 -2.52 15.61
CA GLU A 155 2.99 -2.73 14.56
C GLU A 155 3.61 -3.45 13.35
N ASP A 156 4.80 -3.05 12.90
CA ASP A 156 5.53 -3.70 11.80
C ASP A 156 5.80 -5.17 12.12
N LEU A 157 6.34 -5.46 13.30
CA LEU A 157 6.57 -6.83 13.73
C LEU A 157 5.27 -7.66 13.81
N TYR A 158 4.18 -7.05 14.29
CA TYR A 158 2.87 -7.68 14.29
C TYR A 158 2.41 -8.01 12.86
N MET A 159 2.60 -7.09 11.92
CA MET A 159 2.24 -7.30 10.52
C MET A 159 3.11 -8.39 9.87
N PHE A 160 4.44 -8.39 10.08
CA PHE A 160 5.31 -9.44 9.55
C PHE A 160 4.94 -10.84 10.08
N ARG A 161 4.50 -10.95 11.33
CA ARG A 161 4.02 -12.23 11.92
C ARG A 161 2.76 -12.79 11.26
N LYS A 162 2.00 -11.99 10.52
CA LYS A 162 0.86 -12.48 9.72
C LYS A 162 1.30 -13.27 8.49
N PHE A 163 2.56 -13.14 8.08
CA PHE A 163 3.11 -13.75 6.88
C PHE A 163 4.22 -14.75 7.16
N TRP A 164 4.97 -14.55 8.26
CA TRP A 164 6.19 -15.28 8.56
C TRP A 164 6.21 -15.84 9.98
N PRO A 165 6.93 -16.95 10.21
CA PRO A 165 7.26 -17.41 11.56
C PRO A 165 7.97 -16.31 12.35
N GLY A 166 7.80 -16.31 13.68
CA GLY A 166 8.24 -15.22 14.54
C GLY A 166 9.72 -14.85 14.44
N TRP A 167 10.61 -15.83 14.22
CA TRP A 167 12.05 -15.58 14.05
C TRP A 167 12.36 -14.89 12.70
N VAL A 168 11.67 -15.31 11.62
CA VAL A 168 11.79 -14.66 10.29
C VAL A 168 11.26 -13.23 10.35
N ALA A 169 10.08 -13.04 10.98
CA ALA A 169 9.47 -11.73 11.14
C ALA A 169 10.41 -10.74 11.83
N LYS A 170 11.12 -11.17 12.89
CA LYS A 170 12.12 -10.35 13.58
C LYS A 170 13.32 -10.01 12.70
N MET A 171 13.75 -10.93 11.85
CA MET A 171 14.86 -10.64 10.91
C MET A 171 14.45 -9.61 9.86
N ILE A 172 13.25 -9.77 9.29
CA ILE A 172 12.73 -8.84 8.28
C ILE A 172 12.56 -7.45 8.89
N GLU A 173 11.98 -7.35 10.09
CA GLU A 173 11.77 -6.09 10.80
C GLU A 173 13.07 -5.33 10.99
N LYS A 174 14.15 -5.98 11.44
CA LYS A 174 15.48 -5.35 11.59
C LYS A 174 16.04 -4.78 10.29
N VAL A 175 15.83 -5.49 9.16
CA VAL A 175 16.28 -5.03 7.85
C VAL A 175 15.41 -3.88 7.36
N TYR A 176 14.11 -3.95 7.61
CA TYR A 176 13.13 -2.94 7.23
C TYR A 176 13.44 -1.59 7.90
N GLN A 177 13.70 -1.60 9.20
CA GLN A 177 14.07 -0.39 9.98
C GLN A 177 15.33 0.28 9.42
N LYS A 178 16.41 -0.50 9.21
CA LYS A 178 17.64 0.05 8.61
C LYS A 178 17.41 0.69 7.22
N SER A 179 16.42 0.19 6.49
CA SER A 179 16.04 0.74 5.19
C SER A 179 15.26 2.05 5.33
N GLU A 180 14.45 2.22 6.37
CA GLU A 180 13.74 3.47 6.65
C GLU A 180 14.72 4.55 7.11
N GLU A 181 15.56 4.28 8.10
CA GLU A 181 16.63 5.20 8.56
C GLU A 181 17.51 5.71 7.42
N SER A 182 17.81 4.89 6.43
CA SER A 182 18.63 5.27 5.27
C SER A 182 17.90 6.12 4.22
N ASN A 183 16.58 6.31 4.32
CA ASN A 183 15.77 7.11 3.40
C ASN A 183 15.40 8.50 3.96
N GLU A 184 15.73 8.76 5.21
CA GLU A 184 15.51 10.06 5.88
C GLU A 184 16.66 11.06 5.68
N VAL A 185 17.76 10.66 5.02
CA VAL A 185 18.91 11.51 4.70
C VAL A 185 18.83 12.09 3.28
#